data_f96c4d7310e49a3db610e295d821b03e
#
_entry.id   f96c4d7310e49a3db610e295d821b03e
#
_cell.length_a   1.000
_cell.length_b   1.000
_cell.length_c   1.000
_cell.angle_alpha   90.00
_cell.angle_beta   90.00
_cell.angle_gamma   90.00
#
_symmetry.space_group_name_H-M   'P 1'
#
loop_
_entity.id
_entity.type
_entity.pdbx_description
1 polymer ?
#
loop_
_entity_poly.entity_id
_entity_poly.type
_entity_poly.pdbx_seq_one_letter_code
_entity_poly.pdbx_strand_id
1 'polypeptide(L)'
;SVAVFETSKGGDLVLKSYDSESIVADPALEASRISQSRIAIGDLAQRLKLGKSKVRYAISGQAVFTRFVKLPPIQADNVEQLVTFEAQQHVPFPLEEVVWDYELIDGAAEKEAVIVAIKGDALDEINGTVNESGLATAEVDVAPMALYNAFRAAYGQPEESVLLVDIGAKTSNLLYMEGTRFFTRSVPVGGAAITAAIAKEYHISFLDAEHQKISNGLVGLGAGYDQ
;
A
#
# COMPACT_ATOMS: atom_id res chain seq x y z
N SER A 1 2.42 -10.37 -4.96
CA SER A 1 3.86 -10.67 -4.83
C SER A 1 4.21 -11.06 -3.41
N VAL A 2 5.20 -11.92 -3.25
CA VAL A 2 5.74 -12.36 -1.95
C VAL A 2 7.26 -12.31 -2.01
N ALA A 3 7.90 -11.76 -0.99
CA ALA A 3 9.34 -11.74 -0.80
C ALA A 3 9.71 -12.41 0.52
N VAL A 4 10.76 -13.23 0.51
CA VAL A 4 11.28 -13.92 1.69
C VAL A 4 12.63 -13.32 2.04
N PHE A 5 12.76 -12.87 3.27
CA PHE A 5 13.99 -12.31 3.82
C PHE A 5 14.54 -13.18 4.94
N GLU A 6 15.86 -13.18 5.08
CA GLU A 6 16.55 -13.65 6.26
C GLU A 6 17.32 -12.53 6.92
N THR A 7 17.40 -12.56 8.23
CA THR A 7 18.26 -11.64 8.98
C THR A 7 19.69 -12.17 8.96
N SER A 8 20.62 -11.38 8.48
CA SER A 8 22.06 -11.69 8.52
C SER A 8 22.57 -11.70 9.97
N LYS A 9 23.78 -12.22 10.19
CA LYS A 9 24.45 -12.13 11.51
C LYS A 9 24.68 -10.70 11.97
N GLY A 10 24.70 -9.74 11.05
CA GLY A 10 24.84 -8.32 11.33
C GLY A 10 23.51 -7.59 11.58
N GLY A 11 22.38 -8.28 11.45
CA GLY A 11 21.05 -7.68 11.63
C GLY A 11 20.40 -7.19 10.32
N ASP A 12 21.11 -7.23 9.20
CA ASP A 12 20.58 -6.77 7.91
C ASP A 12 19.57 -7.75 7.32
N LEU A 13 18.57 -7.25 6.63
CA LEU A 13 17.63 -8.05 5.88
C LEU A 13 18.21 -8.44 4.51
N VAL A 14 18.32 -9.72 4.24
CA VAL A 14 18.80 -10.28 2.97
C VAL A 14 17.66 -10.96 2.24
N LEU A 15 17.36 -10.48 1.03
CA LEU A 15 16.35 -11.10 0.16
C LEU A 15 16.83 -12.51 -0.26
N LYS A 16 16.05 -13.52 0.07
CA LYS A 16 16.32 -14.93 -0.27
C LYS A 16 15.56 -15.42 -1.49
N SER A 17 14.29 -15.07 -1.57
CA SER A 17 13.45 -15.41 -2.70
C SER A 17 12.35 -14.38 -2.90
N TYR A 18 11.90 -14.27 -4.12
CA TYR A 18 10.79 -13.42 -4.54
C TYR A 18 10.01 -14.14 -5.63
N ASP A 19 8.70 -14.04 -5.55
CA ASP A 19 7.81 -14.51 -6.60
C ASP A 19 6.55 -13.64 -6.68
N SER A 20 5.94 -13.63 -7.84
CA SER A 20 4.74 -12.84 -8.08
C SER A 20 3.74 -13.59 -8.94
N GLU A 21 2.46 -13.32 -8.72
CA GLU A 21 1.35 -13.81 -9.51
C GLU A 21 0.52 -12.63 -10.01
N SER A 22 0.19 -12.65 -11.29
CA SER A 22 -0.65 -11.61 -11.89
C SER A 22 -2.11 -11.98 -11.73
N ILE A 23 -2.87 -11.07 -11.13
CA ILE A 23 -4.32 -11.17 -11.04
C ILE A 23 -4.90 -10.20 -12.06
N VAL A 24 -5.33 -10.75 -13.21
CA VAL A 24 -6.01 -9.99 -14.24
C VAL A 24 -7.51 -10.16 -14.06
N ALA A 25 -8.10 -9.27 -13.28
CA ALA A 25 -9.54 -9.25 -13.04
C ALA A 25 -10.11 -7.89 -13.43
N ASP A 26 -11.32 -7.92 -14.01
CA ASP A 26 -12.08 -6.70 -14.24
C ASP A 26 -12.28 -5.98 -12.88
N PRO A 27 -11.88 -4.71 -12.76
CA PRO A 27 -12.06 -3.95 -11.52
C PRO A 27 -13.50 -3.83 -11.03
N ALA A 28 -14.49 -4.03 -11.93
CA ALA A 28 -15.90 -4.04 -11.58
C ALA A 28 -16.34 -5.33 -10.84
N LEU A 29 -15.50 -6.38 -10.82
CA LEU A 29 -15.78 -7.68 -10.22
C LEU A 29 -14.97 -7.89 -8.92
N GLU A 30 -15.24 -7.11 -7.89
CA GLU A 30 -14.50 -7.14 -6.62
C GLU A 30 -14.47 -8.53 -5.95
N ALA A 31 -15.61 -9.20 -5.88
CA ALA A 31 -15.71 -10.55 -5.29
C ALA A 31 -14.83 -11.58 -6.03
N SER A 32 -14.74 -11.48 -7.35
CA SER A 32 -13.86 -12.32 -8.17
C SER A 32 -12.38 -12.04 -7.83
N ARG A 33 -12.03 -10.79 -7.60
CA ARG A 33 -10.67 -10.37 -7.27
C ARG A 33 -10.20 -10.92 -5.92
N ILE A 34 -11.05 -10.89 -4.90
CA ILE A 34 -10.75 -11.45 -3.56
C ILE A 34 -10.48 -12.95 -3.67
N SER A 35 -11.35 -13.68 -4.37
CA SER A 35 -11.17 -15.12 -4.58
C SER A 35 -9.88 -15.45 -5.35
N GLN A 36 -9.57 -14.69 -6.40
CA GLN A 36 -8.32 -14.85 -7.15
C GLN A 36 -7.10 -14.48 -6.32
N SER A 37 -7.18 -13.45 -5.47
CA SER A 37 -6.10 -13.08 -4.55
C SER A 37 -5.78 -14.21 -3.58
N ARG A 38 -6.81 -14.87 -3.03
CA ARG A 38 -6.63 -16.02 -2.13
C ARG A 38 -5.90 -17.17 -2.83
N ILE A 39 -6.33 -17.51 -4.06
CA ILE A 39 -5.67 -18.57 -4.85
C ILE A 39 -4.21 -18.17 -5.10
N ALA A 40 -3.96 -16.97 -5.58
CA ALA A 40 -2.61 -16.47 -5.89
C ALA A 40 -1.69 -16.46 -4.65
N ILE A 41 -2.20 -16.08 -3.48
CA ILE A 41 -1.42 -16.13 -2.22
C ILE A 41 -1.11 -17.59 -1.86
N GLY A 42 -2.06 -18.50 -1.99
CA GLY A 42 -1.87 -19.92 -1.72
C GLY A 42 -0.81 -20.55 -2.65
N ASP A 43 -0.87 -20.27 -3.95
CA ASP A 43 0.09 -20.73 -4.94
C ASP A 43 1.50 -20.20 -4.67
N LEU A 44 1.62 -18.89 -4.36
CA LEU A 44 2.89 -18.28 -3.97
C LEU A 44 3.45 -18.90 -2.69
N ALA A 45 2.61 -19.14 -1.68
CA ALA A 45 3.01 -19.78 -0.43
C ALA A 45 3.54 -21.19 -0.67
N GLN A 46 2.91 -21.93 -1.57
CA GLN A 46 3.35 -23.29 -1.95
C GLN A 46 4.67 -23.26 -2.74
N ARG A 47 4.78 -22.42 -3.77
CA ARG A 47 6.00 -22.30 -4.59
C ARG A 47 7.21 -21.87 -3.77
N LEU A 48 7.03 -20.94 -2.86
CA LEU A 48 8.07 -20.43 -1.96
C LEU A 48 8.26 -21.30 -0.70
N LYS A 49 7.48 -22.37 -0.54
CA LYS A 49 7.54 -23.33 0.59
C LYS A 49 7.41 -22.66 1.96
N LEU A 50 6.50 -21.68 2.08
CA LEU A 50 6.37 -20.88 3.29
C LEU A 50 5.76 -21.63 4.48
N GLY A 51 5.00 -22.69 4.22
CA GLY A 51 4.35 -23.48 5.27
C GLY A 51 3.40 -22.60 6.11
N LYS A 52 3.55 -22.67 7.43
CA LYS A 52 2.79 -21.85 8.40
C LYS A 52 3.57 -20.60 8.82
N SER A 53 4.26 -19.96 7.89
CA SER A 53 5.06 -18.77 8.19
C SER A 53 4.20 -17.59 8.63
N LYS A 54 4.77 -16.77 9.50
CA LYS A 54 4.23 -15.45 9.81
C LYS A 54 4.61 -14.49 8.70
N VAL A 55 3.64 -13.72 8.23
CA VAL A 55 3.82 -12.75 7.16
C VAL A 55 3.48 -11.34 7.60
N ARG A 56 4.22 -10.38 7.05
CA ARG A 56 3.86 -8.96 7.05
C ARG A 56 3.34 -8.62 5.67
N TYR A 57 2.30 -7.83 5.60
CA TYR A 57 1.78 -7.37 4.31
C TYR A 57 1.29 -5.93 4.40
N ALA A 58 1.23 -5.28 3.26
CA ALA A 58 0.69 -3.93 3.15
C ALA A 58 -0.65 -3.94 2.42
N ILE A 59 -1.59 -3.16 2.93
CA ILE A 59 -2.90 -2.93 2.31
C ILE A 59 -2.90 -1.64 1.50
N SER A 60 -3.84 -1.51 0.57
CA SER A 60 -3.96 -0.32 -0.27
C SER A 60 -4.26 0.92 0.57
N GLY A 61 -3.57 2.03 0.29
CA GLY A 61 -3.87 3.33 0.90
C GLY A 61 -5.28 3.86 0.63
N GLN A 62 -6.00 3.32 -0.35
CA GLN A 62 -7.41 3.61 -0.60
C GLN A 62 -8.37 2.89 0.37
N ALA A 63 -7.91 1.80 0.99
CA ALA A 63 -8.71 1.04 1.96
C ALA A 63 -8.65 1.64 3.36
N VAL A 64 -7.81 2.63 3.59
CA VAL A 64 -7.57 3.23 4.89
C VAL A 64 -7.85 4.73 4.88
N PHE A 65 -8.28 5.23 6.02
CA PHE A 65 -8.27 6.66 6.31
C PHE A 65 -6.88 7.05 6.80
N THR A 66 -6.29 8.08 6.21
CA THR A 66 -4.99 8.64 6.63
C THR A 66 -5.13 10.12 6.87
N ARG A 67 -4.66 10.60 8.03
CA ARG A 67 -4.72 12.00 8.41
C ARG A 67 -3.42 12.46 9.07
N PHE A 68 -2.87 13.55 8.59
CA PHE A 68 -1.79 14.28 9.26
C PHE A 68 -2.40 15.32 10.17
N VAL A 69 -1.99 15.31 11.43
CA VAL A 69 -2.46 16.23 12.47
C VAL A 69 -1.28 16.95 13.11
N LYS A 70 -1.46 18.22 13.43
CA LYS A 70 -0.50 19.00 14.21
C LYS A 70 -0.88 18.88 15.68
N LEU A 71 0.09 18.52 16.50
CA LEU A 71 -0.08 18.44 17.94
C LEU A 71 0.40 19.74 18.59
N PRO A 72 -0.37 20.32 19.53
CA PRO A 72 0.07 21.48 20.27
C PRO A 72 1.36 21.16 21.06
N PRO A 73 2.17 22.16 21.43
CA PRO A 73 3.36 21.92 22.25
C PRO A 73 2.97 21.37 23.62
N ILE A 74 3.33 20.11 23.89
CA ILE A 74 2.92 19.40 25.11
C ILE A 74 4.10 18.63 25.72
N GLN A 75 3.95 18.36 27.02
CA GLN A 75 4.82 17.44 27.73
C GLN A 75 4.61 16.01 27.20
N ALA A 76 5.67 15.24 27.10
CA ALA A 76 5.70 13.92 26.46
C ALA A 76 4.65 12.91 26.98
N ASP A 77 4.20 13.10 28.21
CA ASP A 77 3.30 12.16 28.91
C ASP A 77 1.84 12.18 28.40
N ASN A 78 1.45 13.15 27.56
CA ASN A 78 0.07 13.33 27.09
C ASN A 78 -0.11 13.15 25.58
N VAL A 79 0.91 12.67 24.85
CA VAL A 79 0.85 12.56 23.39
C VAL A 79 -0.23 11.57 22.94
N GLU A 80 -0.32 10.40 23.57
CA GLU A 80 -1.29 9.37 23.23
C GLU A 80 -2.75 9.87 23.40
N GLN A 81 -3.02 10.57 24.50
CA GLN A 81 -4.37 11.12 24.75
C GLN A 81 -4.76 12.16 23.70
N LEU A 82 -3.81 12.98 23.27
CA LEU A 82 -4.07 13.97 22.24
C LEU A 82 -4.28 13.36 20.87
N VAL A 83 -3.42 12.41 20.48
CA VAL A 83 -3.61 11.71 19.22
C VAL A 83 -4.95 10.97 19.22
N THR A 84 -5.33 10.35 20.35
CA THR A 84 -6.65 9.73 20.49
C THR A 84 -7.78 10.75 20.32
N PHE A 85 -7.66 11.92 20.91
CA PHE A 85 -8.64 13.00 20.74
C PHE A 85 -8.73 13.48 19.27
N GLU A 86 -7.59 13.69 18.62
CA GLU A 86 -7.55 14.03 17.19
C GLU A 86 -8.13 12.91 16.33
N ALA A 87 -7.85 11.65 16.66
CA ALA A 87 -8.44 10.51 15.97
C ALA A 87 -9.98 10.50 16.09
N GLN A 88 -10.53 10.74 17.30
CA GLN A 88 -11.97 10.83 17.50
C GLN A 88 -12.64 11.94 16.68
N GLN A 89 -11.94 13.04 16.44
CA GLN A 89 -12.49 14.17 15.65
C GLN A 89 -12.39 13.98 14.15
N HIS A 90 -11.36 13.28 13.68
CA HIS A 90 -11.03 13.23 12.26
C HIS A 90 -11.36 11.92 11.58
N VAL A 91 -11.30 10.79 12.30
CA VAL A 91 -11.70 9.48 11.74
C VAL A 91 -13.21 9.49 11.50
N PRO A 92 -13.69 9.22 10.28
CA PRO A 92 -15.11 9.36 9.93
C PRO A 92 -15.97 8.17 10.39
N PHE A 93 -15.48 7.41 11.38
CA PHE A 93 -16.13 6.24 11.96
C PHE A 93 -15.91 6.23 13.47
N PRO A 94 -16.80 5.63 14.27
CA PRO A 94 -16.53 5.36 15.68
C PRO A 94 -15.22 4.60 15.87
N LEU A 95 -14.38 4.99 16.82
CA LEU A 95 -13.08 4.35 17.02
C LEU A 95 -13.20 2.88 17.43
N GLU A 96 -14.30 2.47 18.03
CA GLU A 96 -14.63 1.09 18.37
C GLU A 96 -14.93 0.19 17.14
N GLU A 97 -15.21 0.78 15.98
CA GLU A 97 -15.47 0.05 14.72
C GLU A 97 -14.23 -0.04 13.82
N VAL A 98 -13.14 0.63 14.20
CA VAL A 98 -11.93 0.69 13.40
C VAL A 98 -10.73 0.10 14.14
N VAL A 99 -9.78 -0.42 13.39
CA VAL A 99 -8.42 -0.65 13.84
C VAL A 99 -7.60 0.57 13.39
N TRP A 100 -6.94 1.22 14.33
CA TRP A 100 -6.17 2.42 14.03
C TRP A 100 -4.84 2.44 14.78
N ASP A 101 -3.90 3.18 14.22
CA ASP A 101 -2.57 3.40 14.78
C ASP A 101 -2.04 4.77 14.35
N TYR A 102 -0.96 5.22 14.95
CA TYR A 102 -0.34 6.49 14.60
C TYR A 102 1.19 6.43 14.68
N GLU A 103 1.82 7.30 13.92
CA GLU A 103 3.28 7.53 13.99
C GLU A 103 3.54 9.01 14.21
N LEU A 104 4.49 9.32 15.09
CA LEU A 104 4.96 10.69 15.32
C LEU A 104 6.00 11.05 14.26
N ILE A 105 5.85 12.24 13.69
CA ILE A 105 6.77 12.75 12.68
C ILE A 105 7.76 13.68 13.36
N ASP A 106 9.02 13.24 13.41
CA ASP A 106 10.11 14.01 14.00
C ASP A 106 10.59 15.12 13.04
N GLY A 107 11.07 16.24 13.62
CA GLY A 107 11.80 17.30 12.91
C GLY A 107 10.98 18.52 12.53
N ALA A 108 9.69 18.59 12.89
CA ALA A 108 8.91 19.82 12.80
C ALA A 108 9.11 20.68 14.05
N ALA A 109 9.04 22.01 13.91
CA ALA A 109 8.99 22.95 15.05
C ALA A 109 7.78 22.67 15.96
N GLU A 110 6.70 22.14 15.35
CA GLU A 110 5.52 21.58 16.02
C GLU A 110 5.55 20.06 15.82
N LYS A 111 5.16 19.29 16.83
CA LYS A 111 4.99 17.84 16.69
C LYS A 111 3.83 17.57 15.74
N GLU A 112 4.06 16.68 14.81
CA GLU A 112 3.03 16.19 13.89
C GLU A 112 2.83 14.68 14.10
N ALA A 113 1.64 14.18 13.83
CA ALA A 113 1.37 12.75 13.80
C ALA A 113 0.61 12.38 12.52
N VAL A 114 0.89 11.21 11.99
CA VAL A 114 0.04 10.58 10.98
C VAL A 114 -0.83 9.54 11.66
N ILE A 115 -2.14 9.66 11.49
CA ILE A 115 -3.15 8.71 11.99
C ILE A 115 -3.61 7.88 10.82
N VAL A 116 -3.66 6.58 10.99
CA VAL A 116 -4.15 5.62 10.00
C VAL A 116 -5.26 4.80 10.65
N ALA A 117 -6.38 4.63 9.94
CA ALA A 117 -7.51 3.84 10.43
C ALA A 117 -8.15 3.03 9.30
N ILE A 118 -8.55 1.81 9.59
CA ILE A 118 -9.30 0.92 8.70
C ILE A 118 -10.50 0.34 9.45
N LYS A 119 -11.62 0.12 8.76
CA LYS A 119 -12.75 -0.61 9.34
C LYS A 119 -12.33 -2.03 9.74
N GLY A 120 -12.76 -2.46 10.93
CA GLY A 120 -12.41 -3.76 11.48
C GLY A 120 -12.83 -4.91 10.56
N ASP A 121 -14.08 -4.86 10.04
CA ASP A 121 -14.61 -5.85 9.11
C ASP A 121 -13.81 -5.97 7.80
N ALA A 122 -13.34 -4.83 7.25
CA ALA A 122 -12.51 -4.83 6.05
C ALA A 122 -11.12 -5.42 6.31
N LEU A 123 -10.53 -5.18 7.47
CA LEU A 123 -9.27 -5.79 7.86
C LEU A 123 -9.43 -7.30 8.11
N ASP A 124 -10.52 -7.72 8.74
CA ASP A 124 -10.83 -9.13 8.99
C ASP A 124 -11.01 -9.93 7.70
N GLU A 125 -11.63 -9.36 6.67
CA GLU A 125 -11.75 -9.97 5.35
C GLU A 125 -10.37 -10.23 4.70
N ILE A 126 -9.46 -9.26 4.77
CA ILE A 126 -8.10 -9.38 4.25
C ILE A 126 -7.32 -10.42 5.07
N ASN A 127 -7.39 -10.35 6.40
CA ASN A 127 -6.76 -11.32 7.29
C ASN A 127 -7.29 -12.74 7.05
N GLY A 128 -8.59 -12.89 6.84
CA GLY A 128 -9.22 -14.15 6.46
C GLY A 128 -8.59 -14.73 5.20
N THR A 129 -8.42 -13.91 4.17
CA THR A 129 -7.78 -14.32 2.91
C THR A 129 -6.35 -14.84 3.12
N VAL A 130 -5.55 -14.17 3.94
CA VAL A 130 -4.18 -14.58 4.28
C VAL A 130 -4.17 -15.88 5.08
N ASN A 131 -5.01 -15.98 6.11
CA ASN A 131 -5.06 -17.16 7.00
C ASN A 131 -5.57 -18.40 6.27
N GLU A 132 -6.56 -18.28 5.41
CA GLU A 132 -7.08 -19.38 4.58
C GLU A 132 -6.05 -19.91 3.57
N SER A 133 -5.05 -19.08 3.22
CA SER A 133 -3.90 -19.50 2.40
C SER A 133 -2.83 -20.26 3.20
N GLY A 134 -3.07 -20.56 4.48
CA GLY A 134 -2.15 -21.31 5.37
C GLY A 134 -1.07 -20.47 6.02
N LEU A 135 -1.08 -19.16 5.82
CA LEU A 135 -0.14 -18.20 6.43
C LEU A 135 -0.75 -17.61 7.72
N ALA A 136 0.08 -17.01 8.56
CA ALA A 136 -0.37 -16.30 9.75
C ALA A 136 0.06 -14.82 9.67
N THR A 137 -0.87 -13.91 9.89
CA THR A 137 -0.56 -12.47 9.94
C THR A 137 0.28 -12.15 11.17
N ALA A 138 1.44 -11.54 10.96
CA ALA A 138 2.27 -10.98 12.03
C ALA A 138 2.03 -9.48 12.19
N GLU A 139 1.91 -8.77 11.07
CA GLU A 139 1.80 -7.31 11.04
C GLU A 139 1.14 -6.86 9.75
N VAL A 140 0.36 -5.81 9.82
CA VAL A 140 -0.29 -5.17 8.67
C VAL A 140 0.18 -3.73 8.60
N ASP A 141 0.67 -3.33 7.44
CA ASP A 141 1.07 -1.96 7.16
C ASP A 141 0.19 -1.37 6.05
N VAL A 142 0.37 -0.12 5.74
CA VAL A 142 -0.31 0.56 4.64
C VAL A 142 0.68 0.81 3.51
N ALA A 143 0.31 0.55 2.27
CA ALA A 143 1.22 0.62 1.13
C ALA A 143 2.05 1.91 1.05
N PRO A 144 1.51 3.12 1.26
CA PRO A 144 2.32 4.33 1.31
C PRO A 144 3.37 4.35 2.43
N MET A 145 3.05 3.81 3.62
CA MET A 145 3.99 3.74 4.75
C MET A 145 5.05 2.68 4.50
N ALA A 146 4.65 1.52 3.98
CA ALA A 146 5.60 0.49 3.56
C ALA A 146 6.58 0.99 2.49
N LEU A 147 6.09 1.80 1.53
CA LEU A 147 6.93 2.45 0.51
C LEU A 147 7.91 3.46 1.15
N TYR A 148 7.43 4.28 2.10
CA TYR A 148 8.28 5.19 2.88
C TYR A 148 9.38 4.42 3.62
N ASN A 149 9.01 3.38 4.34
CA ASN A 149 9.95 2.55 5.11
C ASN A 149 10.99 1.88 4.19
N ALA A 150 10.55 1.35 3.04
CA ALA A 150 11.43 0.73 2.07
C ALA A 150 12.44 1.73 1.46
N PHE A 151 11.96 2.93 1.10
CA PHE A 151 12.84 3.98 0.59
C PHE A 151 13.88 4.40 1.64
N ARG A 152 13.43 4.65 2.89
CA ARG A 152 14.32 5.03 4.00
C ARG A 152 15.36 3.94 4.32
N ALA A 153 14.97 2.68 4.24
CA ALA A 153 15.89 1.56 4.45
C ALA A 153 16.94 1.43 3.34
N ALA A 154 16.56 1.72 2.08
CA ALA A 154 17.44 1.57 0.93
C ALA A 154 18.35 2.78 0.69
N TYR A 155 17.86 4.00 0.90
CA TYR A 155 18.53 5.24 0.50
C TYR A 155 18.82 6.18 1.68
N GLY A 156 18.36 5.87 2.88
CA GLY A 156 18.49 6.76 4.03
C GLY A 156 17.55 7.96 3.97
N GLN A 157 17.89 9.00 4.70
CA GLN A 157 17.15 10.27 4.69
C GLN A 157 17.54 11.08 3.46
N PRO A 158 16.59 11.55 2.64
CA PRO A 158 16.91 12.35 1.48
C PRO A 158 17.44 13.73 1.91
N GLU A 159 18.49 14.20 1.22
CA GLU A 159 19.03 15.56 1.39
C GLU A 159 18.18 16.60 0.65
N GLU A 160 17.54 16.20 -0.43
CA GLU A 160 16.65 17.03 -1.24
C GLU A 160 15.20 16.52 -1.13
N SER A 161 14.26 17.34 -1.60
CA SER A 161 12.85 16.91 -1.69
C SER A 161 12.70 15.77 -2.71
N VAL A 162 12.02 14.71 -2.32
CA VAL A 162 11.77 13.52 -3.15
C VAL A 162 10.28 13.30 -3.30
N LEU A 163 9.84 13.06 -4.53
CA LEU A 163 8.50 12.54 -4.83
C LEU A 163 8.62 11.11 -5.34
N LEU A 164 8.11 10.16 -4.57
CA LEU A 164 7.91 8.79 -5.03
C LEU A 164 6.50 8.65 -5.62
N VAL A 165 6.44 8.02 -6.78
CA VAL A 165 5.19 7.72 -7.48
C VAL A 165 5.12 6.22 -7.70
N ASP A 166 4.20 5.57 -7.02
CA ASP A 166 3.92 4.14 -7.18
C ASP A 166 2.60 3.97 -7.95
N ILE A 167 2.70 3.57 -9.21
CA ILE A 167 1.55 3.39 -10.10
C ILE A 167 1.15 1.93 -10.10
N GLY A 168 0.15 1.61 -9.28
CA GLY A 168 -0.41 0.27 -9.19
C GLY A 168 -1.48 -0.02 -10.25
N ALA A 169 -2.16 -1.15 -10.11
CA ALA A 169 -3.23 -1.53 -11.03
C ALA A 169 -4.49 -0.66 -10.86
N LYS A 170 -4.95 -0.44 -9.63
CA LYS A 170 -6.17 0.34 -9.32
C LYS A 170 -5.88 1.72 -8.75
N THR A 171 -4.78 1.86 -8.05
CA THR A 171 -4.44 3.06 -7.27
C THR A 171 -3.02 3.48 -7.57
N SER A 172 -2.76 4.78 -7.47
CA SER A 172 -1.40 5.31 -7.44
C SER A 172 -1.15 5.98 -6.10
N ASN A 173 0.01 5.71 -5.51
CA ASN A 173 0.45 6.33 -4.28
C ASN A 173 1.48 7.41 -4.61
N LEU A 174 1.23 8.60 -4.10
CA LEU A 174 2.15 9.73 -4.18
C LEU A 174 2.73 9.91 -2.77
N LEU A 175 4.03 9.86 -2.65
CA LEU A 175 4.73 10.08 -1.39
C LEU A 175 5.77 11.17 -1.59
N TYR A 176 5.53 12.33 -1.00
CA TYR A 176 6.47 13.45 -0.94
C TYR A 176 7.26 13.41 0.37
N MET A 177 8.56 13.58 0.29
CA MET A 177 9.47 13.61 1.43
C MET A 177 10.39 14.82 1.35
N GLU A 178 10.61 15.46 2.50
CA GLU A 178 11.52 16.58 2.68
C GLU A 178 12.17 16.47 4.07
N GLY A 179 13.41 16.07 4.13
CA GLY A 179 14.07 15.74 5.38
C GLY A 179 13.35 14.60 6.12
N THR A 180 12.91 14.85 7.35
CA THR A 180 12.13 13.91 8.17
C THR A 180 10.63 13.99 7.92
N ARG A 181 10.15 15.04 7.27
CA ARG A 181 8.74 15.22 6.97
C ARG A 181 8.35 14.43 5.74
N PHE A 182 7.18 13.84 5.77
CA PHE A 182 6.59 13.21 4.62
C PHE A 182 5.09 13.50 4.53
N PHE A 183 4.58 13.41 3.34
CA PHE A 183 3.15 13.52 3.05
C PHE A 183 2.78 12.49 2.01
N THR A 184 1.65 11.82 2.17
CA THR A 184 1.20 10.80 1.22
C THR A 184 -0.23 11.03 0.78
N ARG A 185 -0.51 10.63 -0.46
CA ARG A 185 -1.84 10.60 -1.03
C ARG A 185 -2.01 9.40 -1.94
N SER A 186 -3.03 8.61 -1.71
CA SER A 186 -3.47 7.56 -2.62
C SER A 186 -4.60 8.08 -3.51
N VAL A 187 -4.48 7.90 -4.82
CA VAL A 187 -5.51 8.29 -5.78
C VAL A 187 -6.07 7.05 -6.49
N PRO A 188 -7.39 6.99 -6.78
CA PRO A 188 -8.03 5.82 -7.39
C PRO A 188 -7.81 5.78 -8.91
N VAL A 189 -6.57 5.97 -9.35
CA VAL A 189 -6.14 5.91 -10.74
C VAL A 189 -4.92 5.02 -10.83
N GLY A 190 -4.94 4.07 -11.74
CA GLY A 190 -3.83 3.14 -12.00
C GLY A 190 -3.94 2.53 -13.38
N GLY A 191 -3.15 1.51 -13.65
CA GLY A 191 -3.08 0.84 -14.95
C GLY A 191 -4.42 0.32 -15.47
N ALA A 192 -5.33 -0.08 -14.58
CA ALA A 192 -6.67 -0.54 -14.97
C ALA A 192 -7.53 0.57 -15.59
N ALA A 193 -7.32 1.84 -15.23
CA ALA A 193 -8.03 2.95 -15.86
C ALA A 193 -7.59 3.13 -17.34
N ILE A 194 -6.31 2.92 -17.62
CA ILE A 194 -5.77 2.92 -19.00
C ILE A 194 -6.39 1.76 -19.78
N THR A 195 -6.38 0.56 -19.19
CA THR A 195 -7.00 -0.64 -19.81
C THR A 195 -8.46 -0.42 -20.12
N ALA A 196 -9.23 0.14 -19.18
CA ALA A 196 -10.65 0.45 -19.41
C ALA A 196 -10.86 1.48 -20.52
N ALA A 197 -9.99 2.48 -20.63
CA ALA A 197 -10.03 3.45 -21.71
C ALA A 197 -9.78 2.79 -23.08
N ILE A 198 -8.78 1.91 -23.19
CA ILE A 198 -8.49 1.12 -24.40
C ILE A 198 -9.68 0.23 -24.75
N ALA A 199 -10.21 -0.51 -23.76
CA ALA A 199 -11.36 -1.40 -23.96
C ALA A 199 -12.57 -0.64 -24.55
N LYS A 200 -12.83 0.56 -24.01
CA LYS A 200 -13.92 1.43 -24.45
C LYS A 200 -13.68 1.97 -25.86
N GLU A 201 -12.49 2.45 -26.15
CA GLU A 201 -12.15 3.07 -27.44
C GLU A 201 -12.22 2.05 -28.58
N TYR A 202 -11.67 0.85 -28.36
CA TYR A 202 -11.61 -0.19 -29.37
C TYR A 202 -12.77 -1.19 -29.32
N HIS A 203 -13.73 -1.03 -28.39
CA HIS A 203 -14.87 -1.92 -28.21
C HIS A 203 -14.47 -3.39 -28.00
N ILE A 204 -13.40 -3.64 -27.25
CA ILE A 204 -12.88 -4.96 -26.92
C ILE A 204 -13.06 -5.28 -25.43
N SER A 205 -12.85 -6.54 -25.05
CA SER A 205 -12.92 -6.94 -23.65
C SER A 205 -11.81 -6.29 -22.81
N PHE A 206 -12.03 -6.17 -21.49
CA PHE A 206 -10.99 -5.68 -20.56
C PHE A 206 -9.71 -6.52 -20.64
N LEU A 207 -9.85 -7.85 -20.78
CA LEU A 207 -8.70 -8.76 -20.89
C LEU A 207 -7.92 -8.54 -22.17
N ASP A 208 -8.61 -8.40 -23.31
CA ASP A 208 -7.96 -8.11 -24.61
C ASP A 208 -7.27 -6.74 -24.57
N ALA A 209 -7.91 -5.74 -23.96
CA ALA A 209 -7.32 -4.41 -23.79
C ALA A 209 -6.07 -4.45 -22.89
N GLU A 210 -6.06 -5.22 -21.81
CA GLU A 210 -4.88 -5.42 -20.96
C GLU A 210 -3.75 -6.06 -21.75
N HIS A 211 -4.05 -7.09 -22.54
CA HIS A 211 -3.08 -7.71 -23.43
C HIS A 211 -2.50 -6.72 -24.45
N GLN A 212 -3.35 -5.91 -25.10
CA GLN A 212 -2.91 -4.88 -26.03
C GLN A 212 -2.03 -3.83 -25.36
N LYS A 213 -2.43 -3.36 -24.17
CA LYS A 213 -1.64 -2.40 -23.37
C LYS A 213 -0.25 -2.93 -23.05
N ILE A 214 -0.13 -4.18 -22.61
CA ILE A 214 1.15 -4.79 -22.22
C ILE A 214 2.02 -5.04 -23.46
N SER A 215 1.43 -5.53 -24.56
CA SER A 215 2.19 -5.97 -25.74
C SER A 215 2.55 -4.82 -26.68
N ASN A 216 1.68 -3.81 -26.80
CA ASN A 216 1.78 -2.78 -27.83
C ASN A 216 1.76 -1.34 -27.25
N GLY A 217 1.62 -1.20 -25.92
CA GLY A 217 1.57 0.11 -25.28
C GLY A 217 2.91 0.85 -25.40
N LEU A 218 2.83 2.09 -25.86
CA LEU A 218 3.98 3.01 -25.93
C LEU A 218 3.70 4.24 -25.06
N VAL A 219 4.70 4.67 -24.33
CA VAL A 219 4.67 5.93 -23.56
C VAL A 219 5.50 6.95 -24.33
N GLY A 220 4.83 7.88 -25.00
CA GLY A 220 5.48 8.97 -25.71
C GLY A 220 5.79 10.15 -24.81
N LEU A 221 6.99 10.73 -24.94
CA LEU A 221 7.39 11.95 -24.25
C LEU A 221 7.23 13.15 -25.21
N GLY A 222 6.00 13.72 -25.28
CA GLY A 222 5.77 14.99 -25.97
C GLY A 222 5.15 14.90 -27.38
N ALA A 223 4.89 16.06 -28.00
CA ALA A 223 4.32 16.22 -29.32
C ALA A 223 5.29 15.69 -30.40
N GLY A 224 5.04 14.53 -30.94
CA GLY A 224 5.88 13.87 -31.95
C GLY A 224 5.59 12.39 -32.12
N TYR A 225 4.71 11.81 -31.31
CA TYR A 225 4.21 10.47 -31.50
C TYR A 225 2.85 10.52 -32.24
N ASP A 226 2.86 11.06 -33.44
CA ASP A 226 1.85 10.80 -34.46
C ASP A 226 2.30 9.56 -35.24
N GLN A 227 1.93 8.38 -34.75
CA GLN A 227 1.84 7.16 -35.59
C GLN A 227 0.72 6.29 -35.11
#